data_11de6c031a3f4791299052d0963a93bb
#
_entry.id   11de6c031a3f4791299052d0963a93bb
#
_cell.length_a   1.000
_cell.length_b   1.000
_cell.length_c   1.000
_cell.angle_alpha   90.00
_cell.angle_beta   90.00
_cell.angle_gamma   90.00
#
_symmetry.space_group_name_H-M   'P 1'
#
loop_
_entity.id
_entity.type
_entity.pdbx_description
1 polymer ?
#
loop_
_entity_poly.entity_id
_entity_poly.type
_entity_poly.pdbx_seq_one_letter_code
_entity_poly.pdbx_strand_id
1 'polypeptide(L)'
;LASIPAGGTLPVATRDGVKDLTATATGFAVDLGLFRISDTALEVQAKGLDVQRPALEVNLGNPHAVVALSSANELENLELTHKPEQSQPRPEGLNYEFVVPADPLISEGVGKIQMRVFERGVGETMSCGTGVAAAALAVRHWSGLGQNHWQVSVPGGELGVKVFPSEEGERIGLSGPAEIVFSGTIEV
;
A
#
# COMPACT_ATOMS: atom_id res chain seq x y z
N LEU A 1 -17.06 -14.94 15.79
CA LEU A 1 -16.81 -14.04 14.66
C LEU A 1 -18.05 -13.97 13.82
N ALA A 2 -18.62 -12.77 13.66
CA ALA A 2 -19.76 -12.58 12.75
C ALA A 2 -19.30 -12.93 11.34
N SER A 3 -19.95 -13.91 10.70
CA SER A 3 -19.72 -14.21 9.29
C SER A 3 -20.40 -13.14 8.44
N ILE A 4 -19.63 -12.45 7.61
CA ILE A 4 -20.20 -11.56 6.60
C ILE A 4 -20.71 -12.44 5.47
N PRO A 5 -22.01 -12.40 5.10
CA PRO A 5 -22.50 -13.11 3.93
C PRO A 5 -21.75 -12.68 2.67
N ALA A 6 -21.63 -13.56 1.68
CA ALA A 6 -21.03 -13.19 0.39
C ALA A 6 -21.76 -11.98 -0.21
N GLY A 7 -21.03 -10.94 -0.56
CA GLY A 7 -21.57 -9.64 -1.01
C GLY A 7 -22.13 -8.77 0.12
N GLY A 8 -22.11 -9.24 1.36
CA GLY A 8 -22.50 -8.43 2.52
C GLY A 8 -21.41 -7.45 2.94
N THR A 9 -21.83 -6.39 3.64
CA THR A 9 -20.94 -5.35 4.16
C THR A 9 -21.03 -5.27 5.66
N LEU A 10 -19.89 -5.10 6.34
CA LEU A 10 -19.77 -4.89 7.78
C LEU A 10 -19.07 -3.56 8.03
N PRO A 11 -19.72 -2.59 8.68
CA PRO A 11 -19.04 -1.37 9.12
C PRO A 11 -18.12 -1.69 10.31
N VAL A 12 -16.86 -1.31 10.20
CA VAL A 12 -15.81 -1.54 11.21
C VAL A 12 -15.32 -0.20 11.72
N ALA A 13 -15.45 0.04 13.03
CA ALA A 13 -14.91 1.23 13.66
C ALA A 13 -13.37 1.13 13.73
N THR A 14 -12.70 2.12 13.17
CA THR A 14 -11.23 2.25 13.18
C THR A 14 -10.81 3.59 13.79
N ARG A 15 -9.51 3.79 14.00
CA ARG A 15 -8.97 5.09 14.46
C ARG A 15 -9.18 6.21 13.43
N ASP A 16 -9.33 5.84 12.15
CA ASP A 16 -9.59 6.75 11.02
C ASP A 16 -11.07 6.71 10.57
N GLY A 17 -11.99 6.54 11.53
CA GLY A 17 -13.43 6.49 11.28
C GLY A 17 -13.95 5.08 10.97
N VAL A 18 -15.20 5.02 10.50
CA VAL A 18 -15.84 3.76 10.12
C VAL A 18 -15.42 3.40 8.70
N LYS A 19 -14.98 2.17 8.51
CA LYS A 19 -14.65 1.59 7.21
C LYS A 19 -15.60 0.44 6.89
N ASP A 20 -16.08 0.41 5.67
CA ASP A 20 -16.96 -0.65 5.18
C ASP A 20 -16.14 -1.82 4.63
N LEU A 21 -16.23 -2.96 5.31
CA LEU A 21 -15.62 -4.21 4.91
C LEU A 21 -16.65 -5.07 4.17
N THR A 22 -16.38 -5.38 2.91
CA THR A 22 -17.25 -6.20 2.06
C THR A 22 -16.63 -7.57 1.81
N ALA A 23 -17.41 -8.65 2.01
CA ALA A 23 -17.01 -9.99 1.61
C ALA A 23 -17.14 -10.15 0.09
N THR A 24 -16.05 -10.62 -0.54
CA THR A 24 -15.96 -10.88 -1.99
C THR A 24 -15.87 -12.38 -2.26
N ALA A 25 -15.88 -12.79 -3.52
CA ALA A 25 -15.72 -14.20 -3.89
C ALA A 25 -14.35 -14.79 -3.51
N THR A 26 -13.31 -13.93 -3.41
CA THR A 26 -11.90 -14.34 -3.20
C THR A 26 -11.28 -13.78 -1.92
N GLY A 27 -12.09 -13.19 -1.04
CA GLY A 27 -11.60 -12.58 0.20
C GLY A 27 -12.45 -11.41 0.65
N PHE A 28 -11.83 -10.28 0.92
CA PHE A 28 -12.49 -9.08 1.42
C PHE A 28 -12.05 -7.84 0.66
N ALA A 29 -12.89 -6.83 0.66
CA ALA A 29 -12.56 -5.50 0.15
C ALA A 29 -12.94 -4.45 1.19
N VAL A 30 -12.14 -3.38 1.28
CA VAL A 30 -12.38 -2.24 2.17
C VAL A 30 -12.21 -0.94 1.40
N ASP A 31 -13.10 0.01 1.64
CA ASP A 31 -12.95 1.39 1.19
C ASP A 31 -12.04 2.12 2.19
N LEU A 32 -10.83 2.47 1.76
CA LEU A 32 -9.87 3.21 2.59
C LEU A 32 -10.18 4.71 2.65
N GLY A 33 -11.01 5.22 1.73
CA GLY A 33 -11.42 6.62 1.71
C GLY A 33 -10.66 7.49 0.71
N LEU A 34 -10.65 8.78 1.00
CA LEU A 34 -9.92 9.79 0.24
C LEU A 34 -8.42 9.69 0.50
N PHE A 35 -7.63 10.20 -0.44
CA PHE A 35 -6.18 10.25 -0.34
C PHE A 35 -5.65 11.63 -0.75
N ARG A 36 -4.40 11.89 -0.39
CA ARG A 36 -3.67 13.09 -0.84
C ARG A 36 -2.31 12.69 -1.36
N ILE A 37 -1.91 13.27 -2.48
CA ILE A 37 -0.58 13.14 -3.05
C ILE A 37 0.12 14.49 -2.92
N SER A 38 1.38 14.49 -2.51
CA SER A 38 2.21 15.68 -2.37
C SER A 38 3.52 15.49 -3.12
N ASP A 39 3.77 16.34 -4.10
CA ASP A 39 5.06 16.45 -4.80
C ASP A 39 6.03 17.28 -3.95
N THR A 40 6.45 16.74 -2.83
CA THR A 40 7.51 17.32 -2.01
C THR A 40 8.87 16.82 -2.53
N ALA A 41 9.90 17.65 -2.42
CA ALA A 41 11.26 17.25 -2.78
C ALA A 41 11.85 16.33 -1.68
N LEU A 42 11.17 15.21 -1.39
CA LEU A 42 11.60 14.20 -0.44
C LEU A 42 12.51 13.20 -1.14
N GLU A 43 13.68 12.96 -0.57
CA GLU A 43 14.59 11.89 -0.99
C GLU A 43 14.73 10.87 0.12
N VAL A 44 14.85 9.60 -0.26
CA VAL A 44 14.96 8.47 0.67
C VAL A 44 16.20 7.66 0.32
N GLN A 45 16.97 7.32 1.35
CA GLN A 45 18.10 6.38 1.30
C GLN A 45 17.75 5.14 2.11
N ALA A 46 17.80 3.99 1.49
CA ALA A 46 17.76 2.70 2.18
C ALA A 46 19.06 1.94 1.96
N LYS A 47 19.41 1.08 2.89
CA LYS A 47 20.58 0.21 2.73
C LYS A 47 20.32 -0.78 1.60
N GLY A 48 21.26 -0.88 0.66
CA GLY A 48 21.12 -1.61 -0.60
C GLY A 48 20.84 -0.71 -1.80
N LEU A 49 20.56 0.59 -1.58
CA LEU A 49 20.53 1.58 -2.66
C LEU A 49 21.89 2.26 -2.80
N ASP A 50 22.40 2.37 -4.02
CA ASP A 50 23.66 3.04 -4.31
C ASP A 50 23.59 4.56 -4.11
N VAL A 51 22.40 5.15 -4.31
CA VAL A 51 22.13 6.58 -4.17
C VAL A 51 20.74 6.83 -3.60
N GLN A 52 20.54 8.00 -3.01
CA GLN A 52 19.21 8.47 -2.62
C GLN A 52 18.26 8.49 -3.82
N ARG A 53 17.00 8.19 -3.56
CA ARG A 53 15.94 8.18 -4.56
C ARG A 53 14.85 9.20 -4.19
N PRO A 54 14.28 9.89 -5.18
CA PRO A 54 13.10 10.70 -4.94
C PRO A 54 11.93 9.83 -4.50
N ALA A 55 11.13 10.36 -3.57
CA ALA A 55 9.94 9.72 -3.06
C ALA A 55 8.71 10.59 -3.25
N LEU A 56 7.60 9.98 -3.62
CA LEU A 56 6.29 10.64 -3.65
C LEU A 56 5.62 10.41 -2.30
N GLU A 57 5.16 11.49 -1.67
CA GLU A 57 4.38 11.37 -0.44
C GLU A 57 2.89 11.14 -0.76
N VAL A 58 2.34 10.08 -0.16
CA VAL A 58 0.91 9.73 -0.24
C VAL A 58 0.36 9.64 1.18
N ASN A 59 -0.80 10.25 1.42
CA ASN A 59 -1.46 10.22 2.72
C ASN A 59 -2.86 9.59 2.58
N LEU A 60 -3.10 8.54 3.36
CA LEU A 60 -4.33 7.75 3.43
C LEU A 60 -4.91 7.73 4.86
N GLY A 61 -4.70 8.83 5.63
CA GLY A 61 -4.91 8.89 7.07
C GLY A 61 -3.61 8.60 7.84
N ASN A 62 -2.63 7.99 7.17
CA ASN A 62 -1.25 7.82 7.62
C ASN A 62 -0.28 8.15 6.47
N PRO A 63 0.93 8.64 6.77
CA PRO A 63 1.87 9.10 5.76
C PRO A 63 2.73 7.98 5.19
N HIS A 64 2.89 7.99 3.87
CA HIS A 64 3.68 7.06 3.07
C HIS A 64 4.67 7.80 2.18
N ALA A 65 5.88 7.26 2.04
CA ALA A 65 6.90 7.71 1.10
C ALA A 65 7.16 6.58 0.08
N VAL A 66 6.68 6.74 -1.13
CA VAL A 66 6.81 5.74 -2.19
C VAL A 66 8.01 6.05 -3.05
N VAL A 67 8.91 5.06 -3.20
CA VAL A 67 10.17 5.14 -3.93
C VAL A 67 10.13 4.18 -5.12
N ALA A 68 10.28 4.70 -6.34
CA ALA A 68 10.40 3.85 -7.52
C ALA A 68 11.82 3.29 -7.65
N LEU A 69 11.91 1.99 -7.93
CA LEU A 69 13.14 1.27 -8.22
C LEU A 69 13.20 0.85 -9.69
N SER A 70 14.39 0.61 -10.18
CA SER A 70 14.63 0.30 -11.58
C SER A 70 14.44 -1.17 -11.93
N SER A 71 14.49 -2.08 -10.95
CA SER A 71 14.42 -3.51 -11.19
C SER A 71 14.01 -4.32 -9.95
N ALA A 72 13.52 -5.53 -10.18
CA ALA A 72 13.24 -6.50 -9.11
C ALA A 72 14.51 -6.85 -8.32
N ASN A 73 15.66 -6.93 -8.98
CA ASN A 73 16.93 -7.20 -8.31
C ASN A 73 17.31 -6.07 -7.33
N GLU A 74 17.05 -4.81 -7.67
CA GLU A 74 17.26 -3.69 -6.75
C GLU A 74 16.32 -3.80 -5.54
N LEU A 75 15.07 -4.19 -5.77
CA LEU A 75 14.08 -4.42 -4.71
C LEU A 75 14.49 -5.57 -3.77
N GLU A 76 14.96 -6.69 -4.33
CA GLU A 76 15.39 -7.86 -3.56
C GLU A 76 16.63 -7.56 -2.69
N ASN A 77 17.58 -6.76 -3.20
CA ASN A 77 18.80 -6.41 -2.51
C ASN A 77 18.65 -5.35 -1.41
N LEU A 78 17.46 -4.76 -1.24
CA LEU A 78 17.21 -3.84 -0.13
C LEU A 78 17.34 -4.55 1.22
N GLU A 79 18.05 -3.91 2.14
CA GLU A 79 18.17 -4.35 3.53
C GLU A 79 17.28 -3.45 4.41
N LEU A 80 16.01 -3.86 4.59
CA LEU A 80 15.00 -3.14 5.36
C LEU A 80 14.96 -3.53 6.86
N THR A 81 16.06 -4.06 7.40
CA THR A 81 16.23 -4.26 8.84
C THR A 81 16.45 -2.95 9.60
N HIS A 82 16.85 -1.90 8.87
CA HIS A 82 17.08 -0.56 9.40
C HIS A 82 16.13 0.42 8.74
N LYS A 83 15.69 1.40 9.55
CA LYS A 83 14.83 2.48 9.05
C LYS A 83 15.54 3.24 7.93
N PRO A 84 14.88 3.43 6.76
CA PRO A 84 15.38 4.30 5.72
C PRO A 84 15.59 5.74 6.22
N GLU A 85 16.63 6.39 5.71
CA GLU A 85 16.90 7.81 5.96
C GLU A 85 16.15 8.69 4.97
N GLN A 86 15.80 9.89 5.38
CA GLN A 86 15.04 10.84 4.57
C GLN A 86 15.70 12.22 4.60
N SER A 87 15.64 12.95 3.47
CA SER A 87 16.27 14.26 3.34
C SER A 87 15.60 15.36 4.16
N GLN A 88 14.33 15.20 4.50
CA GLN A 88 13.57 16.19 5.28
C GLN A 88 12.98 15.55 6.54
N PRO A 89 13.05 16.22 7.69
CA PRO A 89 12.48 15.70 8.93
C PRO A 89 10.98 15.45 8.82
N ARG A 90 10.54 14.30 9.34
CA ARG A 90 9.14 13.94 9.55
C ARG A 90 9.01 13.41 10.98
N PRO A 91 8.72 14.27 11.96
CA PRO A 91 8.67 13.88 13.38
C PRO A 91 7.68 12.76 13.67
N GLU A 92 6.55 12.73 12.94
CA GLU A 92 5.55 11.66 13.01
C GLU A 92 6.04 10.33 12.39
N GLY A 93 7.14 10.35 11.66
CA GLY A 93 7.67 9.21 10.90
C GLY A 93 6.85 8.91 9.65
N LEU A 94 7.40 8.05 8.79
CA LEU A 94 6.80 7.62 7.52
C LEU A 94 6.80 6.09 7.43
N ASN A 95 5.86 5.55 6.67
CA ASN A 95 6.01 4.24 6.05
C ASN A 95 6.78 4.45 4.73
N TYR A 96 7.64 3.51 4.36
CA TYR A 96 8.45 3.59 3.14
C TYR A 96 8.12 2.40 2.27
N GLU A 97 7.58 2.67 1.09
CA GLU A 97 7.25 1.68 0.07
C GLU A 97 8.26 1.76 -1.06
N PHE A 98 8.94 0.66 -1.33
CA PHE A 98 9.86 0.52 -2.47
C PHE A 98 9.16 -0.30 -3.54
N VAL A 99 8.99 0.29 -4.74
CA VAL A 99 8.12 -0.27 -5.77
C VAL A 99 8.85 -0.47 -7.09
N VAL A 100 8.54 -1.57 -7.75
CA VAL A 100 8.96 -1.86 -9.13
C VAL A 100 7.70 -2.06 -9.97
N PRO A 101 7.37 -1.10 -10.85
CA PRO A 101 6.32 -1.30 -11.85
C PRO A 101 6.69 -2.44 -12.80
N ALA A 102 5.72 -3.27 -13.20
CA ALA A 102 5.96 -4.32 -14.18
C ALA A 102 6.21 -3.74 -15.57
N ASP A 103 6.84 -4.54 -16.43
CA ASP A 103 6.98 -4.25 -17.86
C ASP A 103 6.42 -5.44 -18.69
N PRO A 104 5.30 -5.26 -19.40
CA PRO A 104 4.50 -4.04 -19.50
C PRO A 104 3.77 -3.70 -18.18
N LEU A 105 3.61 -2.39 -17.89
CA LEU A 105 2.94 -1.90 -16.68
C LEU A 105 1.50 -2.41 -16.56
N ILE A 106 0.78 -2.46 -17.68
CA ILE A 106 -0.62 -2.90 -17.74
C ILE A 106 -0.70 -4.21 -18.50
N SER A 107 -1.30 -5.21 -17.88
CA SER A 107 -1.63 -6.49 -18.50
C SER A 107 -3.09 -6.82 -18.19
N GLU A 108 -3.87 -7.18 -19.24
CA GLU A 108 -5.30 -7.51 -19.12
C GLU A 108 -6.16 -6.43 -18.42
N GLY A 109 -5.80 -5.15 -18.63
CA GLY A 109 -6.49 -4.01 -18.03
C GLY A 109 -6.17 -3.78 -16.56
N VAL A 110 -5.16 -4.45 -16.00
CA VAL A 110 -4.71 -4.32 -14.60
C VAL A 110 -3.27 -3.85 -14.58
N GLY A 111 -3.00 -2.78 -13.85
CA GLY A 111 -1.63 -2.34 -13.56
C GLY A 111 -0.97 -3.28 -12.56
N LYS A 112 0.31 -3.61 -12.77
CA LYS A 112 1.04 -4.57 -11.92
C LYS A 112 2.27 -3.94 -11.30
N ILE A 113 2.45 -4.17 -10.00
CA ILE A 113 3.54 -3.60 -9.18
C ILE A 113 4.06 -4.69 -8.25
N GLN A 114 5.38 -4.72 -8.05
CA GLN A 114 6.01 -5.43 -6.94
C GLN A 114 6.44 -4.42 -5.89
N MET A 115 6.32 -4.74 -4.59
CA MET A 115 6.78 -3.85 -3.54
C MET A 115 7.27 -4.58 -2.29
N ARG A 116 8.14 -3.89 -1.55
CA ARG A 116 8.48 -4.17 -0.16
C ARG A 116 8.25 -2.90 0.66
N VAL A 117 7.98 -3.06 1.96
CA VAL A 117 7.61 -1.95 2.84
C VAL A 117 8.39 -1.99 4.16
N PHE A 118 8.82 -0.82 4.61
CA PHE A 118 9.25 -0.60 5.99
C PHE A 118 8.17 0.22 6.71
N GLU A 119 7.47 -0.40 7.65
CA GLU A 119 6.40 0.25 8.40
C GLU A 119 6.93 1.05 9.60
N ARG A 120 6.36 2.22 9.79
CA ARG A 120 6.64 3.12 10.90
C ARG A 120 6.43 2.45 12.25
N GLY A 121 7.52 2.38 13.05
CA GLY A 121 7.49 1.79 14.39
C GLY A 121 7.47 0.26 14.44
N VAL A 122 7.50 -0.41 13.29
CA VAL A 122 7.49 -1.89 13.20
C VAL A 122 8.74 -2.42 12.51
N GLY A 123 9.11 -1.87 11.35
CA GLY A 123 10.15 -2.39 10.47
C GLY A 123 9.59 -2.98 9.19
N GLU A 124 10.36 -3.85 8.54
CA GLU A 124 9.87 -4.56 7.36
C GLU A 124 8.76 -5.56 7.75
N THR A 125 7.67 -5.52 6.99
CA THR A 125 6.53 -6.44 7.16
C THR A 125 6.19 -7.13 5.83
N MET A 126 5.43 -8.21 5.93
CA MET A 126 5.02 -8.99 4.77
C MET A 126 4.01 -8.26 3.87
N SER A 127 3.27 -7.31 4.45
CA SER A 127 2.28 -6.49 3.75
C SER A 127 1.81 -5.33 4.63
N CYS A 128 1.59 -4.18 4.01
CA CYS A 128 0.94 -3.01 4.60
C CYS A 128 -0.20 -2.57 3.68
N GLY A 129 -1.45 -2.70 4.10
CA GLY A 129 -2.61 -2.45 3.24
C GLY A 129 -2.67 -1.01 2.70
N THR A 130 -2.44 0.01 3.54
CA THR A 130 -2.36 1.41 3.11
C THR A 130 -1.11 1.68 2.27
N GLY A 131 0.00 0.99 2.53
CA GLY A 131 1.21 1.03 1.71
C GLY A 131 0.99 0.49 0.30
N VAL A 132 0.24 -0.61 0.16
CA VAL A 132 -0.18 -1.18 -1.13
C VAL A 132 -1.01 -0.17 -1.93
N ALA A 133 -1.96 0.50 -1.26
CA ALA A 133 -2.76 1.56 -1.88
C ALA A 133 -1.90 2.77 -2.28
N ALA A 134 -0.97 3.20 -1.42
CA ALA A 134 -0.03 4.29 -1.71
C ALA A 134 0.86 3.97 -2.91
N ALA A 135 1.37 2.74 -3.01
CA ALA A 135 2.16 2.27 -4.15
C ALA A 135 1.40 2.38 -5.47
N ALA A 136 0.15 1.90 -5.50
CA ALA A 136 -0.70 1.99 -6.69
C ALA A 136 -0.98 3.44 -7.10
N LEU A 137 -1.28 4.32 -6.13
CA LEU A 137 -1.50 5.74 -6.37
C LEU A 137 -0.25 6.43 -6.91
N ALA A 138 0.92 6.13 -6.37
CA ALA A 138 2.18 6.72 -6.82
C ALA A 138 2.51 6.31 -8.27
N VAL A 139 2.40 5.02 -8.60
CA VAL A 139 2.66 4.54 -9.97
C VAL A 139 1.62 5.07 -10.96
N ARG A 140 0.34 5.17 -10.53
CA ARG A 140 -0.71 5.82 -11.31
C ARG A 140 -0.37 7.29 -11.62
N HIS A 141 0.09 8.02 -10.61
CA HIS A 141 0.49 9.43 -10.72
C HIS A 141 1.67 9.59 -11.70
N TRP A 142 2.73 8.81 -11.53
CA TRP A 142 3.93 8.90 -12.38
C TRP A 142 3.67 8.49 -13.83
N SER A 143 2.84 7.46 -14.04
CA SER A 143 2.52 6.99 -15.39
C SER A 143 1.58 7.90 -16.17
N GLY A 144 0.74 8.68 -15.48
CA GLY A 144 -0.29 9.52 -16.09
C GLY A 144 -1.38 8.77 -16.87
N LEU A 145 -1.42 7.44 -16.77
CA LEU A 145 -2.31 6.60 -17.60
C LEU A 145 -3.77 6.53 -17.13
N GLY A 146 -4.10 7.09 -15.95
CA GLY A 146 -5.45 7.03 -15.41
C GLY A 146 -5.92 5.61 -15.05
N GLN A 147 -5.00 4.66 -14.92
CA GLN A 147 -5.29 3.27 -14.56
C GLN A 147 -5.93 3.17 -13.18
N ASN A 148 -7.08 2.49 -13.08
CA ASN A 148 -7.86 2.43 -11.85
C ASN A 148 -7.82 1.06 -11.15
N HIS A 149 -7.36 0.00 -11.81
CA HIS A 149 -7.26 -1.34 -11.25
C HIS A 149 -5.80 -1.78 -11.19
N TRP A 150 -5.36 -2.17 -10.00
CA TRP A 150 -3.98 -2.53 -9.74
C TRP A 150 -3.91 -3.86 -9.00
N GLN A 151 -2.88 -4.63 -9.28
CA GLN A 151 -2.44 -5.79 -8.55
C GLN A 151 -1.05 -5.51 -8.03
N VAL A 152 -0.89 -5.62 -6.71
CA VAL A 152 0.38 -5.35 -6.04
C VAL A 152 0.86 -6.64 -5.38
N SER A 153 2.01 -7.12 -5.82
CA SER A 153 2.69 -8.27 -5.23
C SER A 153 3.58 -7.81 -4.09
N VAL A 154 3.40 -8.40 -2.93
CA VAL A 154 4.16 -8.16 -1.69
C VAL A 154 4.73 -9.47 -1.17
N PRO A 155 5.69 -9.49 -0.24
CA PRO A 155 6.19 -10.74 0.33
C PRO A 155 5.10 -11.66 0.90
N GLY A 156 3.99 -11.10 1.41
CA GLY A 156 2.84 -11.84 1.95
C GLY A 156 1.81 -12.33 0.92
N GLY A 157 1.96 -12.00 -0.36
CA GLY A 157 1.02 -12.42 -1.40
C GLY A 157 0.63 -11.30 -2.36
N GLU A 158 -0.60 -11.36 -2.88
CA GLU A 158 -1.09 -10.38 -3.85
C GLU A 158 -2.34 -9.67 -3.33
N LEU A 159 -2.38 -8.36 -3.54
CA LEU A 159 -3.49 -7.49 -3.14
C LEU A 159 -3.98 -6.68 -4.34
N GLY A 160 -5.30 -6.48 -4.39
CA GLY A 160 -5.96 -5.65 -5.39
C GLY A 160 -6.20 -4.23 -4.88
N VAL A 161 -6.00 -3.26 -5.74
CA VAL A 161 -6.34 -1.86 -5.47
C VAL A 161 -7.25 -1.33 -6.57
N LYS A 162 -8.26 -0.57 -6.18
CA LYS A 162 -9.18 0.08 -7.10
C LYS A 162 -9.35 1.55 -6.74
N VAL A 163 -9.10 2.44 -7.69
CA VAL A 163 -9.47 3.86 -7.58
C VAL A 163 -10.86 4.04 -8.19
N PHE A 164 -11.72 4.79 -7.53
CA PHE A 164 -13.09 5.02 -8.01
C PHE A 164 -13.58 6.43 -7.62
N PRO A 165 -14.48 7.03 -8.43
CA PRO A 165 -15.02 8.36 -8.16
C PRO A 165 -16.03 8.32 -7.01
N SER A 166 -16.11 9.42 -6.27
CA SER A 166 -17.17 9.73 -5.32
C SER A 166 -17.58 11.20 -5.44
N GLU A 167 -18.61 11.61 -4.70
CA GLU A 167 -19.03 13.01 -4.65
C GLU A 167 -17.97 13.95 -4.05
N GLU A 168 -17.10 13.40 -3.19
CA GLU A 168 -16.05 14.15 -2.49
C GLU A 168 -14.70 14.14 -3.23
N GLY A 169 -14.58 13.34 -4.30
CA GLY A 169 -13.35 13.15 -5.07
C GLY A 169 -13.05 11.67 -5.35
N GLU A 170 -11.83 11.37 -5.75
CA GLU A 170 -11.41 9.96 -5.93
C GLU A 170 -11.16 9.30 -4.58
N ARG A 171 -11.66 8.08 -4.44
CA ARG A 171 -11.45 7.19 -3.30
C ARG A 171 -10.66 5.97 -3.73
N ILE A 172 -10.08 5.28 -2.75
CA ILE A 172 -9.29 4.09 -3.01
C ILE A 172 -9.79 2.91 -2.17
N GLY A 173 -9.97 1.78 -2.82
CA GLY A 173 -10.32 0.51 -2.20
C GLY A 173 -9.17 -0.48 -2.26
N LEU A 174 -9.04 -1.28 -1.22
CA LEU A 174 -8.11 -2.39 -1.10
C LEU A 174 -8.87 -3.71 -1.05
N SER A 175 -8.37 -4.74 -1.71
CA SER A 175 -8.94 -6.09 -1.64
C SER A 175 -7.85 -7.15 -1.54
N GLY A 176 -8.19 -8.28 -0.90
CA GLY A 176 -7.26 -9.39 -0.77
C GLY A 176 -7.85 -10.55 0.04
N PRO A 177 -7.14 -11.68 0.09
CA PRO A 177 -7.50 -12.80 0.93
C PRO A 177 -7.27 -12.49 2.41
N ALA A 178 -8.01 -13.18 3.28
CA ALA A 178 -7.75 -13.19 4.71
C ALA A 178 -8.14 -14.56 5.28
N GLU A 179 -7.23 -15.16 6.04
CA GLU A 179 -7.39 -16.48 6.61
C GLU A 179 -7.18 -16.47 8.12
N ILE A 180 -7.95 -17.28 8.84
CA ILE A 180 -7.73 -17.51 10.26
C ILE A 180 -6.67 -18.61 10.38
N VAL A 181 -5.44 -18.22 10.75
CA VAL A 181 -4.31 -19.14 10.85
C VAL A 181 -4.27 -19.93 12.16
N PHE A 182 -4.85 -19.41 13.23
CA PHE A 182 -5.05 -20.11 14.51
C PHE A 182 -6.13 -19.46 15.36
N SER A 183 -6.62 -20.17 16.37
CA SER A 183 -7.49 -19.66 17.43
C SER A 183 -6.95 -20.06 18.80
N GLY A 184 -7.23 -19.24 19.82
CA GLY A 184 -6.78 -19.49 21.18
C GLY A 184 -7.57 -18.67 22.19
N THR A 185 -7.29 -18.91 23.48
CA THR A 185 -7.87 -18.16 24.61
C THR A 185 -6.75 -17.51 25.39
N ILE A 186 -6.97 -16.28 25.85
CA ILE A 186 -6.07 -15.58 26.74
C ILE A 186 -6.85 -15.14 27.98
N GLU A 187 -6.25 -15.30 29.14
CA GLU A 187 -6.78 -14.77 30.39
C GLU A 187 -6.20 -13.37 30.60
N VAL A 188 -7.05 -12.38 30.90
CA VAL A 188 -6.70 -10.96 31.15
C VAL A 188 -7.06 -10.56 32.56
#